data_6a8cc87a260685f1761dcdcfd657f41e
#
_entry.id   6a8cc87a260685f1761dcdcfd657f41e
#
_cell.length_a   1.000
_cell.length_b   1.000
_cell.length_c   1.000
_cell.angle_alpha   90.00
_cell.angle_beta   90.00
_cell.angle_gamma   90.00
#
_symmetry.space_group_name_H-M   'P 1'
#
loop_
_entity.id
_entity.type
_entity.pdbx_description
1 polymer ?
#
loop_
_entity_poly.entity_id
_entity_poly.type
_entity_poly.pdbx_seq_one_letter_code
_entity_poly.pdbx_strand_id
1 'polypeptide(L)'
;MLLEVGFSQVHSMEGGIQAWNGVMAEGVYDAGLAYFSRASRAEELISLSFALEEGNRVFYERISQDLKEEEAASIFRSMGQAEEQHKETLRELHTRVSGKGGDPAHLEGMEAGGFLEGGAPLKETLEWAKGKTLEEILDLAIAMEANALDRYIKMGRAVADERSREVFLALSREERKHLERMTSLLES
;
A
#
# COMPACT_ATOMS: atom_id res chain seq x y z
N MET A 1 -4.86 25.17 0.68
CA MET A 1 -3.87 24.07 0.44
C MET A 1 -3.07 24.34 -0.83
N LEU A 2 -3.33 23.78 -2.02
CA LEU A 2 -2.49 24.08 -3.20
C LEU A 2 -2.63 25.53 -3.69
N LEU A 3 -3.84 26.09 -3.70
CA LEU A 3 -4.08 27.50 -4.00
C LEU A 3 -3.39 28.45 -3.01
N GLU A 4 -3.29 28.07 -1.72
CA GLU A 4 -2.62 28.85 -0.67
C GLU A 4 -1.09 28.88 -0.81
N VAL A 5 -0.51 27.90 -1.49
CA VAL A 5 0.94 27.82 -1.77
C VAL A 5 1.30 28.28 -3.18
N GLY A 6 0.40 28.98 -3.86
CA GLY A 6 0.69 29.73 -5.09
C GLY A 6 0.31 29.07 -6.42
N PHE A 7 -0.35 27.92 -6.41
CA PHE A 7 -0.87 27.33 -7.64
C PHE A 7 -2.10 28.12 -8.10
N SER A 8 -2.09 28.64 -9.32
CA SER A 8 -3.16 29.46 -9.88
C SER A 8 -4.33 28.63 -10.44
N GLN A 9 -4.11 27.37 -10.76
CA GLN A 9 -5.14 26.46 -11.25
C GLN A 9 -5.00 25.12 -10.51
N VAL A 10 -6.02 24.78 -9.73
CA VAL A 10 -6.10 23.51 -9.00
C VAL A 10 -7.43 22.86 -9.33
N HIS A 11 -7.37 21.69 -9.93
CA HIS A 11 -8.54 20.89 -10.24
C HIS A 11 -8.55 19.65 -9.38
N SER A 12 -9.67 19.38 -8.72
CA SER A 12 -9.94 18.11 -8.08
C SER A 12 -10.75 17.25 -9.05
N MET A 13 -10.29 16.06 -9.30
CA MET A 13 -11.01 15.12 -10.16
C MET A 13 -11.68 14.06 -9.30
N GLU A 14 -12.99 13.95 -9.46
CA GLU A 14 -13.76 12.88 -8.82
C GLU A 14 -13.28 11.52 -9.39
N GLY A 15 -12.94 10.55 -8.49
CA GLY A 15 -12.36 9.28 -8.88
C GLY A 15 -10.82 9.30 -9.04
N GLY A 16 -10.15 10.45 -8.82
CA GLY A 16 -8.69 10.56 -8.78
C GLY A 16 -8.01 10.11 -10.08
N ILE A 17 -6.78 9.61 -9.95
CA ILE A 17 -5.95 9.16 -11.09
C ILE A 17 -6.59 8.00 -11.88
N GLN A 18 -7.38 7.18 -11.24
CA GLN A 18 -8.08 6.06 -11.90
C GLN A 18 -9.15 6.55 -12.88
N ALA A 19 -9.91 7.59 -12.53
CA ALA A 19 -10.85 8.21 -13.45
C ALA A 19 -10.14 8.91 -14.62
N TRP A 20 -8.93 9.44 -14.38
CA TRP A 20 -8.10 10.03 -15.44
C TRP A 20 -7.71 9.00 -16.50
N ASN A 21 -7.29 7.83 -16.08
CA ASN A 21 -6.85 6.76 -16.98
C ASN A 21 -8.00 5.97 -17.61
N GLY A 22 -9.26 6.35 -17.35
CA GLY A 22 -10.43 5.62 -17.83
C GLY A 22 -10.61 4.24 -17.19
N VAL A 23 -9.81 3.91 -16.19
CA VAL A 23 -9.95 2.71 -15.37
C VAL A 23 -11.01 3.00 -14.31
N MET A 24 -12.27 2.92 -14.71
CA MET A 24 -13.39 2.93 -13.79
C MET A 24 -13.38 1.60 -13.03
N ALA A 25 -12.75 1.58 -11.88
CA ALA A 25 -13.03 0.55 -10.91
C ALA A 25 -14.41 0.84 -10.30
N GLU A 26 -15.46 0.35 -10.94
CA GLU A 26 -16.75 0.28 -10.29
C GLU A 26 -16.62 -0.69 -9.10
N GLY A 27 -16.55 -0.14 -7.90
CA GLY A 27 -17.15 -0.81 -6.76
C GLY A 27 -16.27 -1.59 -5.80
N VAL A 28 -14.94 -1.71 -5.86
CA VAL A 28 -14.19 -2.51 -4.87
C VAL A 28 -12.98 -1.79 -4.23
N TYR A 29 -12.53 -0.70 -4.78
CA TYR A 29 -11.33 0.01 -4.29
C TYR A 29 -11.53 0.80 -2.99
N ASP A 30 -12.76 0.93 -2.52
CA ASP A 30 -13.09 1.47 -1.20
C ASP A 30 -12.97 0.44 -0.05
N ALA A 31 -12.72 -0.84 -0.35
CA ALA A 31 -12.66 -1.87 0.69
C ALA A 31 -11.58 -1.58 1.72
N GLY A 32 -10.37 -1.20 1.30
CA GLY A 32 -9.29 -0.79 2.21
C GLY A 32 -9.63 0.46 3.01
N LEU A 33 -10.23 1.48 2.39
CA LEU A 33 -10.70 2.68 3.06
C LEU A 33 -11.88 2.42 3.98
N ALA A 34 -12.80 1.52 3.62
CA ALA A 34 -13.91 1.11 4.47
C ALA A 34 -13.44 0.39 5.73
N TYR A 35 -12.42 -0.46 5.63
CA TYR A 35 -11.77 -1.07 6.80
C TYR A 35 -11.03 -0.03 7.64
N PHE A 36 -10.32 0.91 7.02
CA PHE A 36 -9.66 2.01 7.70
C PHE A 36 -10.64 2.88 8.49
N SER A 37 -11.80 3.22 7.92
CA SER A 37 -12.83 4.03 8.58
C SER A 37 -13.48 3.33 9.78
N ARG A 38 -13.43 2.00 9.84
CA ARG A 38 -13.93 1.18 10.96
C ARG A 38 -12.87 0.92 12.02
N ALA A 39 -11.60 0.96 11.66
CA ALA A 39 -10.48 0.76 12.58
C ALA A 39 -10.30 2.01 13.43
N SER A 40 -10.66 1.92 14.70
CA SER A 40 -10.58 3.03 15.66
C SER A 40 -9.46 2.86 16.68
N ARG A 41 -8.93 1.63 16.83
CA ARG A 41 -7.88 1.30 17.79
C ARG A 41 -6.55 1.05 17.08
N ALA A 42 -5.45 1.34 17.76
CA ALA A 42 -4.11 1.11 17.23
C ALA A 42 -3.89 -0.35 16.78
N GLU A 43 -4.39 -1.33 17.54
CA GLU A 43 -4.31 -2.75 17.18
C GLU A 43 -5.00 -3.07 15.85
N GLU A 44 -6.18 -2.48 15.60
CA GLU A 44 -6.93 -2.66 14.35
C GLU A 44 -6.20 -2.04 13.15
N LEU A 45 -5.62 -0.86 13.35
CA LEU A 45 -4.81 -0.19 12.33
C LEU A 45 -3.55 -0.99 11.98
N ILE A 46 -2.88 -1.56 12.97
CA ILE A 46 -1.71 -2.42 12.79
C ILE A 46 -2.12 -3.70 12.04
N SER A 47 -3.22 -4.32 12.43
CA SER A 47 -3.73 -5.54 11.79
C SER A 47 -4.10 -5.32 10.32
N LEU A 48 -4.75 -4.19 10.02
CA LEU A 48 -5.08 -3.79 8.65
C LEU A 48 -3.80 -3.60 7.83
N SER A 49 -2.85 -2.83 8.37
CA SER A 49 -1.58 -2.59 7.69
C SER A 49 -0.86 -3.90 7.39
N PHE A 50 -0.74 -4.78 8.37
CA PHE A 50 -0.07 -6.07 8.22
C PHE A 50 -0.70 -6.94 7.12
N ALA A 51 -2.02 -6.94 7.01
CA ALA A 51 -2.73 -7.70 5.98
C ALA A 51 -2.50 -7.13 4.56
N LEU A 52 -2.43 -5.80 4.42
CA LEU A 52 -2.16 -5.14 3.15
C LEU A 52 -0.70 -5.31 2.71
N GLU A 53 0.26 -5.17 3.63
CA GLU A 53 1.69 -5.45 3.35
C GLU A 53 1.92 -6.90 2.89
N GLU A 54 1.18 -7.87 3.46
CA GLU A 54 1.24 -9.25 2.99
C GLU A 54 0.72 -9.39 1.56
N GLY A 55 -0.36 -8.71 1.22
CA GLY A 55 -0.89 -8.69 -0.15
C GLY A 55 0.11 -8.10 -1.14
N ASN A 56 0.65 -6.93 -0.84
CA ASN A 56 1.65 -6.26 -1.66
C ASN A 56 2.90 -7.15 -1.85
N ARG A 57 3.40 -7.74 -0.75
CA ARG A 57 4.54 -8.66 -0.78
C ARG A 57 4.33 -9.81 -1.76
N VAL A 58 3.19 -10.50 -1.64
CA VAL A 58 2.85 -11.63 -2.52
C VAL A 58 2.72 -11.16 -3.97
N PHE A 59 2.11 -10.01 -4.21
CA PHE A 59 1.99 -9.41 -5.55
C PHE A 59 3.37 -9.14 -6.14
N TYR A 60 4.24 -8.43 -5.44
CA TYR A 60 5.58 -8.09 -5.95
C TYR A 60 6.45 -9.31 -6.20
N GLU A 61 6.42 -10.31 -5.30
CA GLU A 61 7.12 -11.58 -5.52
C GLU A 61 6.63 -12.28 -6.79
N ARG A 62 5.31 -12.34 -7.01
CA ARG A 62 4.76 -13.02 -8.19
C ARG A 62 5.09 -12.27 -9.45
N ILE A 63 4.90 -10.94 -9.50
CA ILE A 63 5.27 -10.13 -10.65
C ILE A 63 6.76 -10.28 -10.98
N SER A 64 7.64 -10.29 -9.99
CA SER A 64 9.08 -10.46 -10.21
C SER A 64 9.46 -11.78 -10.88
N GLN A 65 8.66 -12.84 -10.68
CA GLN A 65 8.87 -14.14 -11.30
C GLN A 65 8.39 -14.19 -12.75
N ASP A 66 7.37 -13.40 -13.08
CA ASP A 66 6.73 -13.38 -14.41
C ASP A 66 7.42 -12.40 -15.39
N LEU A 67 8.18 -11.43 -14.86
CA LEU A 67 8.91 -10.45 -15.67
C LEU A 67 10.15 -11.06 -16.33
N LYS A 68 10.37 -10.70 -17.61
CA LYS A 68 11.54 -11.14 -18.41
C LYS A 68 12.73 -10.20 -18.26
N GLU A 69 12.48 -8.95 -17.97
CA GLU A 69 13.48 -7.90 -17.83
C GLU A 69 14.08 -7.95 -16.43
N GLU A 70 15.35 -8.36 -16.31
CA GLU A 70 15.98 -8.62 -15.03
C GLU A 70 16.07 -7.37 -14.13
N GLU A 71 16.21 -6.19 -14.70
CA GLU A 71 16.23 -4.94 -13.96
C GLU A 71 14.89 -4.70 -13.26
N ALA A 72 13.80 -4.77 -14.01
CA ALA A 72 12.44 -4.65 -13.46
C ALA A 72 12.15 -5.77 -12.44
N ALA A 73 12.47 -7.02 -12.77
CA ALA A 73 12.29 -8.15 -11.86
C ALA A 73 13.06 -7.97 -10.54
N SER A 74 14.29 -7.43 -10.59
CA SER A 74 15.10 -7.12 -9.41
C SER A 74 14.46 -6.06 -8.53
N ILE A 75 13.86 -5.02 -9.13
CA ILE A 75 13.16 -3.98 -8.39
C ILE A 75 11.93 -4.58 -7.69
N PHE A 76 11.08 -5.31 -8.38
CA PHE A 76 9.90 -5.96 -7.78
C PHE A 76 10.30 -6.95 -6.66
N ARG A 77 11.39 -7.72 -6.81
CA ARG A 77 11.91 -8.56 -5.71
C ARG A 77 12.33 -7.74 -4.50
N SER A 78 13.00 -6.60 -4.72
CA SER A 78 13.41 -5.71 -3.63
C SER A 78 12.22 -5.08 -2.92
N MET A 79 11.15 -4.78 -3.65
CA MET A 79 9.89 -4.31 -3.07
C MET A 79 9.27 -5.38 -2.18
N GLY A 80 9.13 -6.62 -2.66
CA GLY A 80 8.61 -7.72 -1.84
C GLY A 80 9.42 -7.96 -0.56
N GLN A 81 10.74 -7.79 -0.60
CA GLN A 81 11.59 -7.85 0.59
C GLN A 81 11.35 -6.68 1.55
N ALA A 82 11.09 -5.50 1.03
CA ALA A 82 10.79 -4.32 1.85
C ALA A 82 9.45 -4.51 2.59
N GLU A 83 8.41 -5.05 1.90
CA GLU A 83 7.13 -5.35 2.55
C GLU A 83 7.27 -6.38 3.70
N GLU A 84 8.16 -7.36 3.57
CA GLU A 84 8.44 -8.27 4.70
C GLU A 84 9.06 -7.53 5.89
N GLN A 85 9.92 -6.52 5.64
CA GLN A 85 10.48 -5.68 6.70
C GLN A 85 9.41 -4.78 7.35
N HIS A 86 8.48 -4.24 6.55
CA HIS A 86 7.32 -3.49 7.06
C HIS A 86 6.47 -4.38 7.98
N LYS A 87 6.19 -5.61 7.57
CA LYS A 87 5.46 -6.57 8.38
C LYS A 87 6.17 -6.87 9.70
N GLU A 88 7.49 -7.05 9.70
CA GLU A 88 8.25 -7.25 10.94
C GLU A 88 8.12 -6.04 11.87
N THR A 89 8.25 -4.83 11.34
CA THR A 89 8.05 -3.58 12.08
C THR A 89 6.65 -3.50 12.70
N LEU A 90 5.63 -3.88 11.94
CA LEU A 90 4.23 -3.92 12.40
C LEU A 90 4.02 -5.01 13.46
N ARG A 91 4.67 -6.17 13.33
CA ARG A 91 4.64 -7.28 14.30
C ARG A 91 5.22 -6.85 15.66
N GLU A 92 6.36 -6.16 15.63
CA GLU A 92 6.97 -5.59 16.82
C GLU A 92 6.06 -4.53 17.47
N LEU A 93 5.44 -3.66 16.67
CA LEU A 93 4.50 -2.66 17.16
C LEU A 93 3.27 -3.32 17.77
N HIS A 94 2.71 -4.33 17.11
CA HIS A 94 1.59 -5.12 17.63
C HIS A 94 1.91 -5.72 19.00
N THR A 95 3.06 -6.37 19.14
CA THR A 95 3.51 -6.98 20.40
C THR A 95 3.58 -5.95 21.51
N ARG A 96 4.05 -4.74 21.21
CA ARG A 96 4.14 -3.64 22.20
C ARG A 96 2.78 -3.10 22.60
N VAL A 97 1.86 -2.95 21.66
CA VAL A 97 0.54 -2.33 21.91
C VAL A 97 -0.42 -3.33 22.56
N SER A 98 -0.46 -4.58 22.07
CA SER A 98 -1.38 -5.61 22.53
C SER A 98 -0.87 -6.42 23.75
N GLY A 99 0.45 -6.45 23.95
CA GLY A 99 1.11 -7.36 24.90
C GLY A 99 1.13 -8.81 24.43
N LYS A 100 0.73 -9.10 23.19
CA LYS A 100 0.64 -10.44 22.59
C LYS A 100 1.68 -10.57 21.49
N GLY A 101 2.51 -11.62 21.57
CA GLY A 101 3.43 -11.96 20.49
C GLY A 101 2.73 -12.66 19.32
N GLY A 102 3.41 -12.70 18.16
CA GLY A 102 2.92 -13.31 16.93
C GLY A 102 2.35 -12.29 15.95
N ASP A 103 1.82 -12.79 14.84
CA ASP A 103 1.21 -11.94 13.83
C ASP A 103 -0.04 -11.24 14.36
N PRO A 104 -0.31 -9.99 13.93
CA PRO A 104 -1.55 -9.30 14.25
C PRO A 104 -2.76 -10.14 13.87
N ALA A 105 -3.80 -10.12 14.70
CA ALA A 105 -5.02 -10.85 14.41
C ALA A 105 -5.65 -10.37 13.10
N HIS A 106 -6.22 -11.29 12.33
CA HIS A 106 -6.97 -10.92 11.14
C HIS A 106 -8.19 -10.09 11.53
N LEU A 107 -8.44 -9.03 10.77
CA LEU A 107 -9.71 -8.31 10.85
C LEU A 107 -10.83 -9.19 10.29
N GLU A 108 -12.01 -9.14 10.91
CA GLU A 108 -13.17 -9.89 10.45
C GLU A 108 -13.48 -9.55 8.98
N GLY A 109 -13.50 -10.58 8.15
CA GLY A 109 -13.76 -10.47 6.70
C GLY A 109 -12.54 -10.09 5.86
N MET A 110 -11.33 -10.02 6.45
CA MET A 110 -10.10 -9.73 5.73
C MET A 110 -9.05 -10.83 6.01
N GLU A 111 -8.78 -11.66 5.01
CA GLU A 111 -7.68 -12.61 5.08
C GLU A 111 -6.34 -11.90 4.81
N ALA A 112 -5.29 -12.26 5.54
CA ALA A 112 -3.95 -11.73 5.28
C ALA A 112 -3.53 -12.09 3.85
N GLY A 113 -3.11 -11.07 3.08
CA GLY A 113 -2.71 -11.26 1.69
C GLY A 113 -3.87 -11.49 0.71
N GLY A 114 -5.13 -11.33 1.15
CA GLY A 114 -6.29 -11.41 0.26
C GLY A 114 -6.52 -10.14 -0.57
N PHE A 115 -5.99 -9.02 -0.09
CA PHE A 115 -6.17 -7.70 -0.70
C PHE A 115 -4.83 -6.97 -0.80
N LEU A 116 -4.70 -6.15 -1.81
CA LEU A 116 -3.61 -5.20 -2.01
C LEU A 116 -3.93 -3.86 -1.36
N GLU A 117 -2.93 -3.02 -1.27
CA GLU A 117 -3.12 -1.62 -0.92
C GLU A 117 -4.14 -0.98 -1.88
N GLY A 118 -5.07 -0.18 -1.31
CA GLY A 118 -6.23 0.33 -2.05
C GLY A 118 -7.43 -0.62 -2.08
N GLY A 119 -7.31 -1.85 -1.56
CA GLY A 119 -8.42 -2.80 -1.41
C GLY A 119 -8.69 -3.69 -2.63
N ALA A 120 -7.81 -3.70 -3.62
CA ALA A 120 -7.96 -4.59 -4.77
C ALA A 120 -7.74 -6.06 -4.36
N PRO A 121 -8.59 -7.02 -4.77
CA PRO A 121 -8.39 -8.42 -4.48
C PRO A 121 -7.12 -8.95 -5.17
N LEU A 122 -6.19 -9.53 -4.39
CA LEU A 122 -4.90 -10.02 -4.91
C LEU A 122 -5.06 -11.00 -6.08
N LYS A 123 -5.97 -11.97 -5.93
CA LYS A 123 -6.18 -13.00 -6.96
C LYS A 123 -6.62 -12.40 -8.30
N GLU A 124 -7.55 -11.47 -8.27
CA GLU A 124 -8.08 -10.80 -9.46
C GLU A 124 -7.02 -9.90 -10.08
N THR A 125 -6.24 -9.23 -9.25
CA THR A 125 -5.15 -8.34 -9.71
C THR A 125 -4.01 -9.14 -10.35
N LEU A 126 -3.63 -10.29 -9.80
CA LEU A 126 -2.66 -11.18 -10.42
C LEU A 126 -3.17 -11.75 -11.76
N GLU A 127 -4.47 -12.05 -11.88
CA GLU A 127 -5.04 -12.48 -13.15
C GLU A 127 -5.07 -11.33 -14.17
N TRP A 128 -5.41 -10.11 -13.74
CA TRP A 128 -5.35 -8.91 -14.56
C TRP A 128 -3.92 -8.63 -15.06
N ALA A 129 -2.91 -8.82 -14.23
CA ALA A 129 -1.50 -8.57 -14.58
C ALA A 129 -0.99 -9.49 -15.70
N LYS A 130 -1.62 -10.65 -15.90
CA LYS A 130 -1.27 -11.55 -17.00
C LYS A 130 -1.51 -10.88 -18.35
N GLY A 131 -0.46 -10.71 -19.12
CA GLY A 131 -0.52 -10.07 -20.44
C GLY A 131 -0.54 -8.54 -20.43
N LYS A 132 -0.31 -7.92 -19.27
CA LYS A 132 -0.08 -6.49 -19.14
C LYS A 132 1.36 -6.11 -19.48
N THR A 133 1.54 -4.89 -19.95
CA THR A 133 2.88 -4.32 -20.15
C THR A 133 3.53 -4.00 -18.80
N LEU A 134 4.85 -3.86 -18.81
CA LEU A 134 5.58 -3.41 -17.60
C LEU A 134 5.07 -2.05 -17.12
N GLU A 135 4.81 -1.11 -18.04
CA GLU A 135 4.27 0.21 -17.75
C GLU A 135 2.93 0.14 -17.00
N GLU A 136 1.97 -0.68 -17.49
CA GLU A 136 0.67 -0.87 -16.83
C GLU A 136 0.80 -1.48 -15.42
N ILE A 137 1.77 -2.38 -15.23
CA ILE A 137 2.05 -2.99 -13.91
C ILE A 137 2.71 -1.97 -12.98
N LEU A 138 3.62 -1.15 -13.49
CA LEU A 138 4.25 -0.06 -12.72
C LEU A 138 3.25 1.00 -12.31
N ASP A 139 2.34 1.40 -13.18
CA ASP A 139 1.26 2.34 -12.85
C ASP A 139 0.43 1.85 -11.66
N LEU A 140 0.08 0.55 -11.66
CA LEU A 140 -0.62 -0.05 -10.52
C LEU A 140 0.25 -0.04 -9.26
N ALA A 141 1.52 -0.46 -9.35
CA ALA A 141 2.44 -0.47 -8.22
C ALA A 141 2.63 0.93 -7.62
N ILE A 142 2.83 1.95 -8.47
CA ILE A 142 2.91 3.36 -8.04
C ILE A 142 1.64 3.80 -7.30
N ALA A 143 0.47 3.40 -7.79
CA ALA A 143 -0.80 3.71 -7.12
C ALA A 143 -0.90 3.01 -5.75
N MET A 144 -0.42 1.77 -5.62
CA MET A 144 -0.36 1.04 -4.35
C MET A 144 0.56 1.75 -3.35
N GLU A 145 1.78 2.08 -3.75
CA GLU A 145 2.74 2.80 -2.88
C GLU A 145 2.23 4.18 -2.46
N ALA A 146 1.57 4.90 -3.36
CA ALA A 146 0.96 6.19 -3.03
C ALA A 146 -0.17 6.05 -2.00
N ASN A 147 -0.98 5.00 -2.09
CA ASN A 147 -2.03 4.70 -1.13
C ASN A 147 -1.44 4.29 0.23
N ALA A 148 -0.40 3.46 0.26
CA ALA A 148 0.30 3.07 1.48
C ALA A 148 0.92 4.29 2.19
N LEU A 149 1.60 5.15 1.45
CA LEU A 149 2.14 6.43 1.95
C LEU A 149 1.05 7.28 2.61
N ASP A 150 -0.07 7.51 1.92
CA ASP A 150 -1.19 8.30 2.46
C ASP A 150 -1.80 7.64 3.70
N ARG A 151 -1.99 6.33 3.68
CA ARG A 151 -2.50 5.55 4.80
C ARG A 151 -1.61 5.71 6.03
N TYR A 152 -0.30 5.51 5.92
CA TYR A 152 0.62 5.65 7.05
C TYR A 152 0.70 7.07 7.58
N ILE A 153 0.64 8.10 6.73
CA ILE A 153 0.54 9.50 7.17
C ILE A 153 -0.75 9.72 7.98
N LYS A 154 -1.89 9.21 7.51
CA LYS A 154 -3.18 9.34 8.19
C LYS A 154 -3.19 8.60 9.53
N MET A 155 -2.66 7.37 9.56
CA MET A 155 -2.51 6.58 10.79
C MET A 155 -1.62 7.29 11.80
N GLY A 156 -0.47 7.80 11.38
CA GLY A 156 0.43 8.56 12.25
C GLY A 156 -0.21 9.81 12.85
N ARG A 157 -1.20 10.41 12.17
CA ARG A 157 -1.97 11.55 12.70
C ARG A 157 -3.12 11.13 13.61
N ALA A 158 -3.69 9.95 13.39
CA ALA A 158 -4.87 9.46 14.11
C ALA A 158 -4.53 8.82 15.46
N VAL A 159 -3.36 8.19 15.59
CA VAL A 159 -2.98 7.51 16.84
C VAL A 159 -2.53 8.52 17.92
N ALA A 160 -2.98 8.28 19.16
CA ALA A 160 -2.60 9.11 20.29
C ALA A 160 -1.23 8.73 20.89
N ASP A 161 -0.83 7.47 20.76
CA ASP A 161 0.43 6.96 21.26
C ASP A 161 1.61 7.41 20.40
N GLU A 162 2.59 8.09 20.99
CA GLU A 162 3.73 8.70 20.30
C GLU A 162 4.58 7.66 19.57
N ARG A 163 4.79 6.47 20.17
CA ARG A 163 5.59 5.42 19.55
C ARG A 163 4.91 4.83 18.32
N SER A 164 3.60 4.58 18.39
CA SER A 164 2.82 4.16 17.22
C SER A 164 2.89 5.21 16.11
N ARG A 165 2.82 6.49 16.47
CA ARG A 165 2.98 7.61 15.56
C ARG A 165 4.34 7.60 14.87
N GLU A 166 5.43 7.45 15.62
CA GLU A 166 6.79 7.39 15.10
C GLU A 166 6.96 6.21 14.10
N VAL A 167 6.41 5.04 14.42
CA VAL A 167 6.47 3.87 13.53
C VAL A 167 5.70 4.12 12.23
N PHE A 168 4.46 4.59 12.28
CA PHE A 168 3.70 4.89 11.07
C PHE A 168 4.36 5.98 10.20
N LEU A 169 4.94 7.00 10.83
CA LEU A 169 5.69 8.03 10.11
C LEU A 169 7.03 7.50 9.55
N ALA A 170 7.64 6.49 10.17
CA ALA A 170 8.81 5.83 9.62
C ALA A 170 8.41 5.00 8.38
N LEU A 171 7.36 4.19 8.48
CA LEU A 171 6.82 3.44 7.35
C LEU A 171 6.44 4.38 6.18
N SER A 172 5.77 5.50 6.44
CA SER A 172 5.46 6.47 5.39
C SER A 172 6.68 7.02 4.65
N ARG A 173 7.85 7.10 5.31
CA ARG A 173 9.11 7.51 4.65
C ARG A 173 9.69 6.41 3.78
N GLU A 174 9.52 5.15 4.17
CA GLU A 174 9.93 4.01 3.33
C GLU A 174 9.05 3.91 2.08
N GLU A 175 7.71 4.03 2.20
CA GLU A 175 6.79 4.05 1.05
C GLU A 175 7.12 5.15 0.05
N ARG A 176 7.57 6.31 0.53
CA ARG A 176 8.03 7.38 -0.35
C ARG A 176 9.24 6.95 -1.20
N LYS A 177 10.18 6.22 -0.61
CA LYS A 177 11.35 5.71 -1.35
C LYS A 177 10.96 4.64 -2.38
N HIS A 178 9.97 3.82 -2.03
CA HIS A 178 9.39 2.84 -2.95
C HIS A 178 8.78 3.53 -4.15
N LEU A 179 7.94 4.53 -3.91
CA LEU A 179 7.32 5.35 -4.94
C LEU A 179 8.36 5.99 -5.86
N GLU A 180 9.43 6.57 -5.30
CA GLU A 180 10.53 7.17 -6.06
C GLU A 180 11.23 6.12 -6.95
N ARG A 181 11.48 4.90 -6.45
CA ARG A 181 12.09 3.82 -7.23
C ARG A 181 11.22 3.36 -8.39
N MET A 182 9.91 3.16 -8.15
CA MET A 182 8.97 2.75 -9.19
C MET A 182 8.82 3.81 -10.26
N THR A 183 8.74 5.08 -9.87
CA THR A 183 8.66 6.21 -10.81
C THR A 183 9.92 6.31 -11.67
N SER A 184 11.11 6.13 -11.08
CA SER A 184 12.37 6.14 -11.83
C SER A 184 12.47 5.01 -12.85
N LEU A 185 11.91 3.83 -12.54
CA LEU A 185 11.84 2.72 -13.50
C LEU A 185 10.87 3.01 -14.65
N LEU A 186 9.77 3.72 -14.38
CA LEU A 186 8.81 4.10 -15.40
C LEU A 186 9.37 5.14 -16.38
N GLU A 187 10.32 5.97 -15.92
CA GLU A 187 10.96 7.03 -16.71
C GLU A 187 12.19 6.54 -17.51
N SER A 188 12.66 5.30 -17.28
CA SER A 188 13.86 4.73 -17.92
C SER A 188 13.54 4.04 -19.23
#